data_f7bec4e89327e3f015469eeb571e9887
#
_entry.id   f7bec4e89327e3f015469eeb571e9887
#
_cell.length_a   1.000
_cell.length_b   1.000
_cell.length_c   1.000
_cell.angle_alpha   90.00
_cell.angle_beta   90.00
_cell.angle_gamma   90.00
#
_symmetry.space_group_name_H-M   'P 1'
#
loop_
_entity.id
_entity.type
_entity.pdbx_description
1 polymer ?
#
loop_
_entity_poly.entity_id
_entity_poly.type
_entity_poly.pdbx_seq_one_letter_code
_entity_poly.pdbx_strand_id
1 'polypeptide(L)'
;MAASFPSLSLNNNKWYFTREQIENSPSRRAGLDPDKELSYRQQAANLLQDMGQRLNVSQLTINTAIVYMHRFYMIQSFTRFHRNVIAPAALFLAAKVEEQPRKLEHVIKVTHACLNPQDPSPDTRSDVSNDRVHVRRSSNHL
;
A
#
# COMPACT_ATOMS: atom_id res chain seq x y z
N MET A 1 -22.95 -23.47 -12.20
CA MET A 1 -22.35 -22.35 -11.60
C MET A 1 -23.04 -21.89 -10.38
N ALA A 2 -24.30 -21.63 -10.53
CA ALA A 2 -25.01 -21.13 -9.39
C ALA A 2 -24.92 -22.06 -8.23
N ALA A 3 -24.97 -23.33 -8.46
CA ALA A 3 -25.08 -24.26 -7.39
C ALA A 3 -23.87 -24.27 -6.50
N SER A 4 -22.74 -24.14 -7.08
CA SER A 4 -21.56 -24.04 -6.28
C SER A 4 -21.40 -22.63 -5.82
N PHE A 5 -22.35 -21.83 -6.17
CA PHE A 5 -22.27 -20.45 -5.92
C PHE A 5 -22.22 -20.02 -4.49
N PRO A 6 -22.84 -20.70 -3.53
CA PRO A 6 -22.69 -20.18 -2.18
C PRO A 6 -21.23 -20.02 -1.80
N SER A 7 -20.40 -21.01 -2.06
CA SER A 7 -18.98 -20.86 -1.81
C SER A 7 -18.34 -19.91 -2.78
N LEU A 8 -18.71 -19.99 -4.04
CA LEU A 8 -18.16 -19.10 -5.03
C LEU A 8 -18.56 -17.67 -4.79
N SER A 9 -19.80 -17.46 -4.38
CA SER A 9 -20.26 -16.12 -4.04
C SER A 9 -19.49 -15.54 -2.89
N LEU A 10 -19.22 -16.34 -1.88
CA LEU A 10 -18.41 -15.87 -0.76
C LEU A 10 -17.00 -15.53 -1.20
N ASN A 11 -16.42 -16.35 -2.07
CA ASN A 11 -15.10 -16.07 -2.60
C ASN A 11 -15.11 -14.83 -3.46
N ASN A 12 -16.14 -14.66 -4.27
CA ASN A 12 -16.27 -13.47 -5.10
C ASN A 12 -16.40 -12.22 -4.25
N ASN A 13 -17.08 -12.32 -3.12
CA ASN A 13 -17.22 -11.18 -2.23
C ASN A 13 -15.90 -10.72 -1.63
N LYS A 14 -14.87 -11.57 -1.64
CA LYS A 14 -13.56 -11.17 -1.20
C LYS A 14 -12.82 -10.34 -2.24
N TRP A 15 -13.14 -10.52 -3.52
CA TRP A 15 -12.42 -9.87 -4.60
C TRP A 15 -13.24 -8.81 -5.31
N TYR A 16 -14.56 -8.91 -5.23
CA TYR A 16 -15.46 -8.01 -5.92
C TYR A 16 -16.39 -7.35 -4.92
N PHE A 17 -16.61 -6.07 -5.11
CA PHE A 17 -17.45 -5.30 -4.20
C PHE A 17 -18.57 -4.65 -4.98
N THR A 18 -19.77 -4.63 -4.39
CA THR A 18 -20.91 -3.97 -5.00
C THR A 18 -20.74 -2.46 -4.86
N ARG A 19 -21.50 -1.73 -5.67
CA ARG A 19 -21.53 -0.28 -5.56
C ARG A 19 -21.93 0.15 -4.15
N GLU A 20 -22.92 -0.54 -3.59
CA GLU A 20 -23.38 -0.23 -2.25
C GLU A 20 -22.27 -0.43 -1.21
N GLN A 21 -21.50 -1.50 -1.35
CA GLN A 21 -20.37 -1.73 -0.44
C GLN A 21 -19.32 -0.64 -0.58
N ILE A 22 -19.05 -0.22 -1.79
CA ILE A 22 -18.08 0.85 -2.04
C ILE A 22 -18.57 2.16 -1.45
N GLU A 23 -19.84 2.46 -1.61
CA GLU A 23 -20.42 3.70 -1.10
C GLU A 23 -20.49 3.71 0.42
N ASN A 24 -20.43 2.55 1.04
CA ASN A 24 -20.46 2.41 2.50
C ASN A 24 -19.17 1.83 3.03
N SER A 25 -18.04 2.20 2.43
CA SER A 25 -16.74 1.74 2.88
C SER A 25 -16.46 2.24 4.30
N PRO A 26 -15.54 1.62 5.01
CA PRO A 26 -15.17 2.09 6.35
C PRO A 26 -14.76 3.55 6.38
N SER A 27 -14.08 4.03 5.33
CA SER A 27 -13.66 5.43 5.26
C SER A 27 -14.86 6.34 5.16
N ARG A 28 -15.85 5.98 4.35
CA ARG A 28 -17.07 6.77 4.20
C ARG A 28 -17.88 6.78 5.49
N ARG A 29 -17.98 5.64 6.15
CA ARG A 29 -18.66 5.54 7.43
C ARG A 29 -17.96 6.36 8.49
N ALA A 30 -16.67 6.56 8.37
CA ALA A 30 -15.89 7.39 9.29
C ALA A 30 -15.97 8.87 8.94
N GLY A 31 -16.70 9.23 7.91
CA GLY A 31 -16.91 10.62 7.53
C GLY A 31 -16.00 11.15 6.45
N LEU A 32 -15.19 10.28 5.82
CA LEU A 32 -14.32 10.74 4.75
C LEU A 32 -15.13 10.97 3.49
N ASP A 33 -14.89 12.12 2.87
CA ASP A 33 -15.56 12.51 1.64
C ASP A 33 -15.24 11.51 0.51
N PRO A 34 -16.22 11.16 -0.33
CA PRO A 34 -15.98 10.23 -1.44
C PRO A 34 -14.83 10.63 -2.35
N ASP A 35 -14.73 11.93 -2.67
CA ASP A 35 -13.65 12.41 -3.53
C ASP A 35 -12.31 12.28 -2.85
N LYS A 36 -12.29 12.47 -1.54
CA LYS A 36 -11.07 12.33 -0.74
C LYS A 36 -10.63 10.87 -0.69
N GLU A 37 -11.58 9.97 -0.51
CA GLU A 37 -11.27 8.54 -0.51
C GLU A 37 -10.69 8.11 -1.86
N LEU A 38 -11.31 8.57 -2.95
CA LEU A 38 -10.81 8.25 -4.29
C LEU A 38 -9.41 8.81 -4.50
N SER A 39 -9.17 10.03 -4.05
CA SER A 39 -7.85 10.66 -4.13
C SER A 39 -6.80 9.85 -3.35
N TYR A 40 -7.15 9.39 -2.17
CA TYR A 40 -6.22 8.60 -1.37
C TYR A 40 -5.91 7.26 -2.01
N ARG A 41 -6.92 6.61 -2.60
CA ARG A 41 -6.70 5.36 -3.31
C ARG A 41 -5.78 5.56 -4.51
N GLN A 42 -5.97 6.64 -5.22
CA GLN A 42 -5.13 6.95 -6.38
C GLN A 42 -3.70 7.25 -5.96
N GLN A 43 -3.53 8.02 -4.88
CA GLN A 43 -2.20 8.31 -4.36
C GLN A 43 -1.49 7.04 -3.92
N ALA A 44 -2.21 6.13 -3.26
CA ALA A 44 -1.63 4.86 -2.85
C ALA A 44 -1.23 4.02 -4.05
N ALA A 45 -2.06 3.98 -5.08
CA ALA A 45 -1.75 3.23 -6.30
C ALA A 45 -0.54 3.82 -7.02
N ASN A 46 -0.46 5.15 -7.08
CA ASN A 46 0.70 5.81 -7.69
C ASN A 46 1.99 5.52 -6.92
N LEU A 47 1.90 5.52 -5.60
CA LEU A 47 3.04 5.19 -4.75
C LEU A 47 3.48 3.76 -5.01
N LEU A 48 2.53 2.82 -5.09
CA LEU A 48 2.83 1.42 -5.36
C LEU A 48 3.50 1.25 -6.72
N GLN A 49 3.03 1.97 -7.73
CA GLN A 49 3.62 1.91 -9.05
C GLN A 49 5.07 2.41 -9.03
N ASP A 50 5.30 3.53 -8.38
CA ASP A 50 6.63 4.12 -8.27
C ASP A 50 7.58 3.20 -7.50
N MET A 51 7.12 2.71 -6.35
CA MET A 51 7.92 1.79 -5.53
C MET A 51 8.24 0.51 -6.28
N GLY A 52 7.26 -0.05 -6.96
CA GLY A 52 7.44 -1.30 -7.69
C GLY A 52 8.46 -1.18 -8.80
N GLN A 53 8.46 -0.05 -9.50
CA GLN A 53 9.44 0.20 -10.54
C GLN A 53 10.84 0.31 -9.96
N ARG A 54 10.98 1.02 -8.85
CA ARG A 54 12.27 1.20 -8.19
C ARG A 54 12.80 -0.10 -7.60
N LEU A 55 11.89 -0.96 -7.14
CA LEU A 55 12.25 -2.27 -6.61
C LEU A 55 12.45 -3.31 -7.71
N ASN A 56 12.14 -2.93 -8.92
CA ASN A 56 12.32 -3.78 -10.10
C ASN A 56 11.50 -5.07 -10.01
N VAL A 57 10.29 -4.95 -9.50
CA VAL A 57 9.33 -6.06 -9.51
C VAL A 57 8.45 -5.96 -10.74
N SER A 58 7.79 -7.06 -11.10
CA SER A 58 6.97 -7.09 -12.30
C SER A 58 5.70 -6.25 -12.13
N GLN A 59 5.10 -5.88 -13.25
CA GLN A 59 3.83 -5.17 -13.23
C GLN A 59 2.74 -6.02 -12.56
N LEU A 60 2.82 -7.34 -12.72
CA LEU A 60 1.88 -8.24 -12.05
C LEU A 60 1.98 -8.08 -10.52
N THR A 61 3.18 -8.02 -10.00
CA THR A 61 3.39 -7.83 -8.57
C THR A 61 2.82 -6.51 -8.11
N ILE A 62 3.04 -5.44 -8.89
CA ILE A 62 2.50 -4.13 -8.56
C ILE A 62 0.98 -4.17 -8.56
N ASN A 63 0.38 -4.80 -9.57
CA ASN A 63 -1.07 -4.89 -9.65
C ASN A 63 -1.64 -5.69 -8.49
N THR A 64 -0.96 -6.75 -8.08
CA THR A 64 -1.36 -7.54 -6.92
C THR A 64 -1.34 -6.68 -5.66
N ALA A 65 -0.31 -5.86 -5.50
CA ALA A 65 -0.23 -4.95 -4.36
C ALA A 65 -1.37 -3.93 -4.37
N ILE A 66 -1.72 -3.42 -5.55
CA ILE A 66 -2.82 -2.47 -5.67
C ILE A 66 -4.14 -3.11 -5.26
N VAL A 67 -4.36 -4.36 -5.68
CA VAL A 67 -5.55 -5.10 -5.27
C VAL A 67 -5.59 -5.27 -3.75
N TYR A 68 -4.46 -5.63 -3.15
CA TYR A 68 -4.37 -5.78 -1.70
C TYR A 68 -4.69 -4.47 -0.99
N MET A 69 -4.16 -3.37 -1.50
CA MET A 69 -4.44 -2.05 -0.94
C MET A 69 -5.93 -1.72 -0.99
N HIS A 70 -6.56 -1.93 -2.15
CA HIS A 70 -7.99 -1.63 -2.28
C HIS A 70 -8.82 -2.50 -1.36
N ARG A 71 -8.48 -3.77 -1.25
CA ARG A 71 -9.20 -4.68 -0.35
C ARG A 71 -9.02 -4.28 1.11
N PHE A 72 -7.81 -3.89 1.47
CA PHE A 72 -7.54 -3.45 2.84
C PHE A 72 -8.48 -2.29 3.21
N TYR A 73 -8.65 -1.33 2.30
CA TYR A 73 -9.46 -0.16 2.59
C TYR A 73 -10.96 -0.40 2.37
N MET A 74 -11.35 -1.63 2.07
CA MET A 74 -12.73 -2.05 2.19
C MET A 74 -13.03 -2.64 3.56
N ILE A 75 -11.99 -2.90 4.35
CA ILE A 75 -12.12 -3.46 5.70
C ILE A 75 -11.76 -2.40 6.74
N GLN A 76 -10.78 -1.57 6.44
CA GLN A 76 -10.27 -0.55 7.36
C GLN A 76 -10.35 0.83 6.71
N SER A 77 -10.38 1.86 7.54
CA SER A 77 -10.55 3.22 7.07
C SER A 77 -9.21 3.91 6.86
N PHE A 78 -9.16 4.77 5.84
CA PHE A 78 -8.00 5.66 5.65
C PHE A 78 -7.80 6.60 6.83
N THR A 79 -8.83 6.84 7.62
CA THR A 79 -8.71 7.72 8.79
C THR A 79 -7.93 7.07 9.91
N ARG A 80 -7.82 5.74 9.89
CA ARG A 80 -7.10 5.00 10.93
C ARG A 80 -5.76 4.48 10.46
N PHE A 81 -5.66 4.14 9.18
CA PHE A 81 -4.47 3.52 8.63
C PHE A 81 -3.99 4.33 7.44
N HIS A 82 -2.86 4.99 7.61
CA HIS A 82 -2.33 5.88 6.59
C HIS A 82 -1.80 5.08 5.40
N ARG A 83 -2.08 5.56 4.22
CA ARG A 83 -1.69 4.89 2.98
C ARG A 83 -0.17 4.75 2.83
N ASN A 84 0.59 5.66 3.43
CA ASN A 84 2.04 5.58 3.35
C ASN A 84 2.62 4.45 4.19
N VAL A 85 1.81 3.85 5.05
CA VAL A 85 2.18 2.67 5.83
C VAL A 85 1.67 1.40 5.17
N ILE A 86 0.43 1.46 4.67
CA ILE A 86 -0.22 0.28 4.11
C ILE A 86 0.33 -0.07 2.72
N ALA A 87 0.64 0.94 1.90
CA ALA A 87 1.14 0.67 0.56
C ALA A 87 2.44 -0.13 0.59
N PRO A 88 3.46 0.26 1.37
CA PRO A 88 4.67 -0.56 1.44
C PRO A 88 4.41 -1.98 1.94
N ALA A 89 3.53 -2.14 2.91
CA ALA A 89 3.19 -3.46 3.43
C ALA A 89 2.53 -4.31 2.35
N ALA A 90 1.64 -3.72 1.57
CA ALA A 90 0.97 -4.42 0.48
C ALA A 90 1.98 -4.87 -0.58
N LEU A 91 2.92 -4.02 -0.92
CA LEU A 91 3.92 -4.35 -1.92
C LEU A 91 4.87 -5.44 -1.41
N PHE A 92 5.29 -5.33 -0.15
CA PHE A 92 6.16 -6.34 0.45
C PHE A 92 5.49 -7.71 0.40
N LEU A 93 4.22 -7.78 0.77
CA LEU A 93 3.46 -9.02 0.74
C LEU A 93 3.27 -9.53 -0.69
N ALA A 94 2.88 -8.64 -1.61
CA ALA A 94 2.66 -9.01 -3.00
C ALA A 94 3.93 -9.58 -3.63
N ALA A 95 5.07 -8.99 -3.31
CA ALA A 95 6.35 -9.47 -3.83
C ALA A 95 6.61 -10.91 -3.36
N LYS A 96 6.31 -11.20 -2.12
CA LYS A 96 6.46 -12.57 -1.61
C LYS A 96 5.51 -13.54 -2.29
N VAL A 97 4.26 -13.13 -2.46
CA VAL A 97 3.24 -13.99 -3.06
C VAL A 97 3.58 -14.28 -4.54
N GLU A 98 4.11 -13.30 -5.24
CA GLU A 98 4.47 -13.45 -6.65
C GLU A 98 5.89 -13.95 -6.85
N GLU A 99 6.51 -14.44 -5.80
CA GLU A 99 7.84 -15.06 -5.86
C GLU A 99 8.93 -14.11 -6.34
N GLN A 100 8.77 -12.85 -5.98
CA GLN A 100 9.78 -11.82 -6.24
C GLN A 100 10.09 -11.07 -4.94
N PRO A 101 10.44 -11.79 -3.86
CA PRO A 101 10.60 -11.13 -2.57
C PRO A 101 11.70 -10.08 -2.59
N ARG A 102 11.49 -9.03 -1.80
CA ARG A 102 12.47 -7.98 -1.59
C ARG A 102 12.67 -7.83 -0.09
N LYS A 103 13.87 -7.42 0.29
CA LYS A 103 14.18 -7.25 1.70
C LYS A 103 13.36 -6.09 2.25
N LEU A 104 12.91 -6.25 3.48
CA LEU A 104 12.08 -5.24 4.12
C LEU A 104 12.80 -3.89 4.17
N GLU A 105 14.08 -3.88 4.53
CA GLU A 105 14.82 -2.62 4.60
C GLU A 105 14.93 -1.94 3.25
N HIS A 106 15.01 -2.73 2.17
CA HIS A 106 15.03 -2.16 0.82
C HIS A 106 13.68 -1.53 0.48
N VAL A 107 12.59 -2.19 0.87
CA VAL A 107 11.25 -1.64 0.67
C VAL A 107 11.09 -0.34 1.44
N ILE A 108 11.54 -0.30 2.67
CA ILE A 108 11.45 0.90 3.50
C ILE A 108 12.26 2.04 2.88
N LYS A 109 13.46 1.75 2.43
CA LYS A 109 14.33 2.75 1.82
C LYS A 109 13.70 3.33 0.55
N VAL A 110 13.14 2.46 -0.29
CA VAL A 110 12.50 2.91 -1.52
C VAL A 110 11.24 3.73 -1.20
N THR A 111 10.50 3.31 -0.18
CA THR A 111 9.33 4.08 0.26
C THR A 111 9.73 5.48 0.67
N HIS A 112 10.79 5.59 1.46
CA HIS A 112 11.28 6.89 1.90
C HIS A 112 11.67 7.76 0.70
N ALA A 113 12.37 7.19 -0.27
CA ALA A 113 12.77 7.92 -1.47
C ALA A 113 11.57 8.41 -2.28
N CYS A 114 10.54 7.58 -2.39
CA CYS A 114 9.34 7.97 -3.13
C CYS A 114 8.56 9.08 -2.44
N LEU A 115 8.52 9.04 -1.12
CA LEU A 115 7.77 10.03 -0.35
C LEU A 115 8.54 11.32 -0.13
N ASN A 116 9.86 11.29 -0.24
CA ASN A 116 10.72 12.43 0.01
C ASN A 116 11.70 12.61 -1.15
N PRO A 117 11.19 12.97 -2.33
CA PRO A 117 12.06 13.04 -3.51
C PRO A 117 13.14 14.11 -3.41
N GLN A 118 12.94 15.08 -2.53
CA GLN A 118 13.90 16.16 -2.33
C GLN A 118 15.04 15.73 -1.40
N ASP A 119 14.84 14.70 -0.60
CA ASP A 119 15.84 14.25 0.34
C ASP A 119 16.75 13.21 -0.32
N PRO A 120 18.03 13.22 -0.02
CA PRO A 120 18.89 12.15 -0.49
C PRO A 120 18.46 10.84 0.13
N SER A 121 18.47 9.79 -0.68
CA SER A 121 18.15 8.48 -0.17
C SER A 121 19.23 8.04 0.81
N PRO A 122 18.87 7.55 2.00
CA PRO A 122 19.87 7.10 2.94
C PRO A 122 20.65 5.91 2.40
N ASP A 123 21.94 5.87 2.72
CA ASP A 123 22.75 4.71 2.40
C ASP A 123 22.39 3.61 3.39
N THR A 124 22.12 2.44 2.89
CA THR A 124 21.69 1.33 3.72
C THR A 124 22.71 0.97 4.78
N ARG A 125 23.97 1.01 4.43
CA ARG A 125 25.02 0.67 5.38
C ARG A 125 25.27 1.75 6.39
N SER A 126 25.18 3.01 5.97
CA SER A 126 25.24 4.10 6.91
C SER A 126 24.06 4.05 7.84
N ASP A 127 22.94 3.64 7.33
CA ASP A 127 21.73 3.57 8.13
C ASP A 127 21.86 2.60 9.27
N VAL A 128 22.57 1.51 9.08
CA VAL A 128 22.73 0.56 10.16
C VAL A 128 23.45 1.21 11.33
N SER A 129 24.45 2.03 11.07
CA SER A 129 25.19 2.69 12.12
C SER A 129 24.65 4.05 12.47
N ASN A 130 24.05 4.72 11.52
CA ASN A 130 23.58 6.09 11.71
C ASN A 130 22.07 6.22 11.73
N ASP A 131 21.36 5.11 11.67
CA ASP A 131 19.90 5.13 11.61
C ASP A 131 19.28 6.01 12.64
N ARG A 132 19.76 5.87 13.86
CA ARG A 132 19.17 6.61 14.96
C ARG A 132 19.31 8.10 14.77
N VAL A 133 20.45 8.51 14.26
CA VAL A 133 20.69 9.93 14.00
C VAL A 133 19.88 10.39 12.82
N HIS A 134 19.84 9.59 11.76
CA HIS A 134 19.10 9.93 10.57
C HIS A 134 17.61 9.99 10.83
N VAL A 135 17.10 9.00 11.53
CA VAL A 135 15.67 8.97 11.86
C VAL A 135 15.29 10.19 12.70
N ARG A 136 16.13 10.54 13.65
CA ARG A 136 15.84 11.72 14.47
C ARG A 136 15.84 12.98 13.63
N ARG A 137 16.75 13.13 12.69
CA ARG A 137 16.80 14.28 11.81
C ARG A 137 15.57 14.34 10.93
N SER A 138 15.18 13.22 10.38
CA SER A 138 13.97 13.17 9.56
C SER A 138 12.76 13.58 10.37
N SER A 139 12.66 13.10 11.58
CA SER A 139 11.57 13.48 12.45
C SER A 139 11.57 14.97 12.73
N ASN A 140 12.72 15.55 12.87
CA ASN A 140 12.83 16.98 13.14
C ASN A 140 12.45 17.81 11.93
N HIS A 141 12.58 17.28 10.73
CA HIS A 141 12.19 17.97 9.52
C HIS A 141 10.71 17.80 9.20
N LEU A 142 10.11 16.79 9.75
CA LEU A 142 8.69 16.58 9.58
C LEU A 142 7.92 17.39 10.60
#